data_f43be5a1cda86810d2d6f3549a346236
#
_entry.id   f43be5a1cda86810d2d6f3549a346236
#
_cell.length_a   1.000
_cell.length_b   1.000
_cell.length_c   1.000
_cell.angle_alpha   90.00
_cell.angle_beta   90.00
_cell.angle_gamma   90.00
#
_symmetry.space_group_name_H-M   'P 1'
#
loop_
_entity.id
_entity.type
_entity.pdbx_description
1 polymer ?
#
loop_
_entity_poly.entity_id
_entity_poly.type
_entity_poly.pdbx_seq_one_letter_code
_entity_poly.pdbx_strand_id
1 'polypeptide(L)'
;FQLYFSPGTWIFFDTHYQRLMPATFKPAALILCQIMDQTGENRYVLNMGHKRWAVDQGPVEAFSIPGMKALSWSEEHTVVQAPGYCRIGDYVLVAPRHVCSTVNLWEYFALIDERGEVEIAASPIEGRNW
;
A
#
# COMPACT_ATOMS: atom_id res chain seq x y z
N PHE A 1 -13.49 -15.55 -34.41
CA PHE A 1 -12.43 -15.07 -33.51
C PHE A 1 -12.68 -15.61 -32.11
N GLN A 2 -11.66 -16.20 -31.51
CA GLN A 2 -11.68 -16.62 -30.11
C GLN A 2 -10.93 -15.54 -29.31
N LEU A 3 -11.64 -14.92 -28.34
CA LEU A 3 -11.07 -13.88 -27.49
C LEU A 3 -10.63 -14.51 -26.17
N TYR A 4 -9.40 -14.18 -25.76
CA TYR A 4 -8.83 -14.56 -24.47
C TYR A 4 -8.64 -13.30 -23.63
N PHE A 5 -9.04 -13.37 -22.37
CA PHE A 5 -8.84 -12.30 -21.40
C PHE A 5 -7.91 -12.81 -20.30
N SER A 6 -6.93 -12.01 -19.94
CA SER A 6 -5.98 -12.30 -18.83
C SER A 6 -6.09 -11.20 -17.77
N PRO A 7 -7.19 -11.15 -17.02
CA PRO A 7 -7.33 -10.15 -15.96
C PRO A 7 -6.41 -10.51 -14.79
N GLY A 8 -5.58 -9.56 -14.37
CA GLY A 8 -4.62 -9.75 -13.27
C GLY A 8 -4.93 -8.84 -12.09
N THR A 9 -4.82 -7.54 -12.26
CA THR A 9 -4.93 -6.52 -11.20
C THR A 9 -6.25 -6.55 -10.43
N TRP A 10 -7.35 -7.01 -11.03
CA TRP A 10 -8.67 -7.04 -10.39
C TRP A 10 -8.73 -7.86 -9.09
N ILE A 11 -7.83 -8.85 -8.94
CA ILE A 11 -7.77 -9.73 -7.75
C ILE A 11 -7.44 -8.92 -6.50
N PHE A 12 -6.45 -8.04 -6.61
CA PHE A 12 -6.00 -7.21 -5.48
C PHE A 12 -6.53 -5.79 -5.57
N PHE A 13 -6.78 -5.32 -6.79
CA PHE A 13 -7.11 -3.95 -7.11
C PHE A 13 -6.10 -2.96 -6.54
N ASP A 14 -6.06 -1.74 -7.08
CA ASP A 14 -5.15 -0.70 -6.61
C ASP A 14 -5.76 0.70 -6.81
N THR A 15 -5.07 1.72 -6.32
CA THR A 15 -5.62 3.08 -6.39
C THR A 15 -5.61 3.65 -7.80
N HIS A 16 -4.77 3.16 -8.70
CA HIS A 16 -4.81 3.55 -10.11
C HIS A 16 -6.11 3.09 -10.77
N TYR A 17 -6.44 1.80 -10.65
CA TYR A 17 -7.69 1.25 -11.18
C TYR A 17 -8.92 1.76 -10.44
N GLN A 18 -8.82 2.03 -9.15
CA GLN A 18 -9.92 2.64 -8.39
C GLN A 18 -10.34 4.01 -8.94
N ARG A 19 -9.41 4.78 -9.49
CA ARG A 19 -9.72 6.04 -10.17
C ARG A 19 -10.43 5.84 -11.52
N LEU A 20 -10.03 4.82 -12.26
CA LEU A 20 -10.61 4.51 -13.58
C LEU A 20 -12.00 3.87 -13.46
N MET A 21 -12.20 3.06 -12.43
CA MET A 21 -13.42 2.30 -12.17
C MET A 21 -13.84 2.46 -10.70
N PRO A 22 -14.31 3.65 -10.29
CA PRO A 22 -14.72 3.89 -8.92
C PRO A 22 -15.88 2.98 -8.51
N ALA A 23 -15.87 2.52 -7.27
CA ALA A 23 -16.90 1.67 -6.66
C ALA A 23 -17.04 0.25 -7.26
N THR A 24 -16.17 -0.19 -8.16
CA THR A 24 -16.23 -1.55 -8.73
C THR A 24 -15.62 -2.56 -7.77
N PHE A 25 -14.42 -2.31 -7.29
CA PHE A 25 -13.68 -3.15 -6.33
C PHE A 25 -12.99 -2.28 -5.28
N LYS A 26 -12.52 -2.92 -4.21
CA LYS A 26 -11.70 -2.27 -3.17
C LYS A 26 -10.27 -2.80 -3.26
N PRO A 27 -9.24 -1.96 -3.02
CA PRO A 27 -7.88 -2.45 -2.83
C PRO A 27 -7.83 -3.48 -1.69
N ALA A 28 -7.33 -4.68 -2.00
CA ALA A 28 -7.21 -5.79 -1.06
C ALA A 28 -5.76 -6.07 -0.64
N ALA A 29 -4.77 -5.69 -1.47
CA ALA A 29 -3.38 -5.71 -1.09
C ALA A 29 -3.00 -4.39 -0.43
N LEU A 30 -2.67 -4.43 0.85
CA LEU A 30 -2.32 -3.27 1.66
C LEU A 30 -0.93 -3.46 2.28
N ILE A 31 -0.20 -2.37 2.43
CA ILE A 31 1.08 -2.35 3.12
C ILE A 31 0.82 -1.83 4.54
N LEU A 32 1.22 -2.61 5.55
CA LEU A 32 1.23 -2.16 6.94
C LEU A 32 2.56 -1.46 7.22
N CYS A 33 2.50 -0.21 7.62
CA CYS A 33 3.65 0.57 8.07
C CYS A 33 3.37 1.26 9.41
N GLN A 34 4.38 1.88 9.98
CA GLN A 34 4.31 2.53 11.27
C GLN A 34 4.88 3.94 11.19
N ILE A 35 4.33 4.85 11.96
CA ILE A 35 4.89 6.18 12.17
C ILE A 35 6.11 6.03 13.07
N MET A 36 7.30 6.37 12.55
CA MET A 36 8.58 6.21 13.24
C MET A 36 9.05 7.49 13.91
N ASP A 37 8.70 8.64 13.34
CA ASP A 37 9.22 9.93 13.80
C ASP A 37 8.27 11.08 13.44
N GLN A 38 8.44 12.21 14.11
CA GLN A 38 7.76 13.47 13.83
C GLN A 38 8.78 14.57 13.58
N THR A 39 8.87 15.05 12.34
CA THR A 39 9.87 16.03 11.90
C THR A 39 9.37 17.46 11.90
N GLY A 40 8.14 17.70 12.32
CA GLY A 40 7.52 19.02 12.39
C GLY A 40 6.03 18.95 12.74
N GLU A 41 5.40 20.10 12.79
CA GLU A 41 3.94 20.15 13.04
C GLU A 41 3.20 19.39 11.93
N ASN A 42 2.40 18.38 12.32
CA ASN A 42 1.64 17.54 11.41
C ASN A 42 2.48 16.83 10.33
N ARG A 43 3.80 16.70 10.55
CA ARG A 43 4.72 16.06 9.60
C ARG A 43 5.40 14.85 10.26
N TYR A 44 5.16 13.69 9.68
CA TYR A 44 5.57 12.40 10.24
C TYR A 44 6.39 11.59 9.23
N VAL A 45 7.11 10.60 9.70
CA VAL A 45 7.92 9.67 8.90
C VAL A 45 7.36 8.27 9.07
N LEU A 46 7.07 7.61 7.96
CA LEU A 46 6.68 6.20 7.90
C LEU A 46 7.91 5.33 7.61
N ASN A 47 7.98 4.13 8.21
CA ASN A 47 9.03 3.12 7.97
C ASN A 47 8.83 2.38 6.63
N MET A 48 8.42 3.08 5.59
CA MET A 48 8.15 2.54 4.27
C MET A 48 8.58 3.53 3.20
N GLY A 49 9.37 3.08 2.26
CA GLY A 49 9.81 3.84 1.10
C GLY A 49 9.70 3.03 -0.19
N HIS A 50 10.32 3.52 -1.26
CA HIS A 50 10.18 2.90 -2.59
C HIS A 50 10.79 1.50 -2.75
N LYS A 51 11.51 0.99 -1.76
CA LYS A 51 11.88 -0.43 -1.70
C LYS A 51 10.72 -1.35 -1.31
N ARG A 52 9.61 -0.80 -0.84
CA ARG A 52 8.44 -1.55 -0.36
C ARG A 52 7.16 -1.24 -1.11
N TRP A 53 7.14 -0.20 -1.93
CA TRP A 53 6.05 0.15 -2.83
C TRP A 53 6.59 0.70 -4.14
N ALA A 54 5.98 0.31 -5.24
CA ALA A 54 6.44 0.71 -6.56
C ALA A 54 6.11 2.16 -6.86
N VAL A 55 7.02 2.87 -7.52
CA VAL A 55 6.91 4.28 -7.91
C VAL A 55 6.60 4.49 -9.38
N ASP A 56 6.50 3.41 -10.15
CA ASP A 56 6.32 3.42 -11.60
C ASP A 56 5.03 4.12 -12.08
N GLN A 57 4.02 4.17 -11.23
CA GLN A 57 2.77 4.90 -11.47
C GLN A 57 2.63 6.16 -10.58
N GLY A 58 3.69 6.54 -9.89
CA GLY A 58 3.74 7.69 -8.97
C GLY A 58 3.57 7.31 -7.49
N PRO A 59 3.47 8.31 -6.60
CA PRO A 59 3.45 8.08 -5.16
C PRO A 59 2.18 7.36 -4.70
N VAL A 60 2.26 6.76 -3.52
CA VAL A 60 1.08 6.28 -2.78
C VAL A 60 0.22 7.47 -2.36
N GLU A 61 -1.08 7.30 -2.39
CA GLU A 61 -2.05 8.37 -2.14
C GLU A 61 -3.17 7.96 -1.20
N ALA A 62 -3.37 6.66 -0.98
CA ALA A 62 -4.43 6.15 -0.13
C ALA A 62 -3.86 5.55 1.16
N PHE A 63 -4.16 6.21 2.25
CA PHE A 63 -3.77 5.85 3.60
C PHE A 63 -5.02 5.57 4.45
N SER A 64 -4.90 4.68 5.43
CA SER A 64 -6.00 4.39 6.37
C SER A 64 -6.34 5.57 7.29
N ILE A 65 -5.43 6.53 7.44
CA ILE A 65 -5.67 7.75 8.20
C ILE A 65 -6.21 8.83 7.26
N PRO A 66 -7.46 9.29 7.44
CA PRO A 66 -8.06 10.31 6.60
C PRO A 66 -7.25 11.61 6.61
N GLY A 67 -7.04 12.18 5.44
CA GLY A 67 -6.29 13.44 5.28
C GLY A 67 -4.77 13.28 5.27
N MET A 68 -4.23 12.08 5.48
CA MET A 68 -2.79 11.84 5.33
C MET A 68 -2.39 11.94 3.85
N LYS A 69 -1.22 12.55 3.60
CA LYS A 69 -0.67 12.75 2.25
C LYS A 69 0.84 12.53 2.25
N ALA A 70 1.36 11.82 1.27
CA ALA A 70 2.80 11.72 1.04
C ALA A 70 3.35 13.07 0.54
N LEU A 71 4.43 13.52 1.15
CA LEU A 71 5.17 14.75 0.77
C LEU A 71 6.44 14.41 -0.01
N SER A 72 7.20 13.44 0.48
CA SER A 72 8.42 12.95 -0.15
C SER A 72 8.70 11.51 0.30
N TRP A 73 9.56 10.81 -0.43
CA TRP A 73 9.95 9.44 -0.09
C TRP A 73 11.40 9.19 -0.48
N SER A 74 12.00 8.27 0.24
CA SER A 74 13.33 7.71 -0.02
C SER A 74 13.23 6.20 -0.17
N GLU A 75 14.33 5.50 -0.05
CA GLU A 75 14.38 4.05 -0.14
C GLU A 75 13.54 3.35 0.93
N GLU A 76 13.67 3.79 2.19
CA GLU A 76 13.11 3.14 3.37
C GLU A 76 12.03 3.97 4.09
N HIS A 77 11.89 5.25 3.75
CA HIS A 77 11.02 6.16 4.47
C HIS A 77 10.13 6.99 3.55
N THR A 78 8.95 7.32 4.04
CA THR A 78 8.03 8.28 3.42
C THR A 78 7.69 9.36 4.42
N VAL A 79 7.94 10.62 4.06
CA VAL A 79 7.49 11.77 4.84
C VAL A 79 6.05 12.06 4.45
N VAL A 80 5.18 12.15 5.44
CA VAL A 80 3.76 12.43 5.25
C VAL A 80 3.33 13.67 6.01
N GLN A 81 2.36 14.39 5.50
CA GLN A 81 1.53 15.27 6.28
C GLN A 81 0.33 14.50 6.78
N ALA A 82 0.02 14.61 8.06
CA ALA A 82 -1.08 13.88 8.69
C ALA A 82 -1.78 14.75 9.73
N PRO A 83 -3.01 14.39 10.15
CA PRO A 83 -3.71 15.10 11.22
C PRO A 83 -2.92 15.09 12.54
N GLY A 84 -3.04 16.17 13.32
CA GLY A 84 -2.28 16.35 14.57
C GLY A 84 -2.63 15.38 15.71
N TYR A 85 -3.60 14.48 15.53
CA TYR A 85 -3.87 13.41 16.48
C TYR A 85 -2.98 12.17 16.28
N CYS A 86 -2.23 12.08 15.18
CA CYS A 86 -1.29 11.00 14.91
C CYS A 86 -0.13 11.02 15.91
N ARG A 87 0.38 9.83 16.25
CA ARG A 87 1.47 9.65 17.20
C ARG A 87 2.53 8.71 16.64
N ILE A 88 3.77 8.87 17.10
CA ILE A 88 4.83 7.90 16.87
C ILE A 88 4.38 6.54 17.43
N GLY A 89 4.52 5.49 16.64
CA GLY A 89 4.07 4.14 16.97
C GLY A 89 2.72 3.77 16.35
N ASP A 90 1.93 4.71 15.86
CA ASP A 90 0.66 4.41 15.20
C ASP A 90 0.91 3.62 13.91
N TYR A 91 0.05 2.63 13.65
CA TYR A 91 0.07 1.86 12.43
C TYR A 91 -0.79 2.50 11.35
N VAL A 92 -0.31 2.40 10.12
CA VAL A 92 -0.96 2.95 8.93
C VAL A 92 -1.03 1.87 7.86
N LEU A 93 -2.21 1.63 7.32
CA LEU A 93 -2.38 0.82 6.11
C LEU A 93 -2.30 1.73 4.89
N VAL A 94 -1.57 1.28 3.88
CA VAL A 94 -1.35 2.03 2.65
C VAL A 94 -1.74 1.15 1.46
N ALA A 95 -2.64 1.65 0.63
CA ALA A 95 -2.96 1.00 -0.64
C ALA A 95 -1.94 1.44 -1.71
N PRO A 96 -1.27 0.50 -2.40
CA PRO A 96 -0.33 0.84 -3.45
C PRO A 96 -1.05 1.49 -4.64
N ARG A 97 -0.33 2.33 -5.35
CA ARG A 97 -0.83 2.89 -6.60
C ARG A 97 -0.77 1.90 -7.75
N HIS A 98 0.22 1.02 -7.75
CA HIS A 98 0.38 -0.09 -8.69
C HIS A 98 0.67 -1.39 -7.93
N VAL A 99 -0.33 -2.25 -7.84
CA VAL A 99 -0.22 -3.48 -7.04
C VAL A 99 0.74 -4.49 -7.63
N CYS A 100 0.79 -4.65 -8.95
CA CYS A 100 1.62 -5.67 -9.61
C CYS A 100 3.10 -5.49 -9.28
N SER A 101 3.64 -4.29 -9.50
CA SER A 101 5.03 -3.96 -9.19
C SER A 101 5.30 -3.96 -7.68
N THR A 102 4.32 -3.57 -6.87
CA THR A 102 4.47 -3.53 -5.42
C THR A 102 4.55 -4.92 -4.81
N VAL A 103 3.67 -5.84 -5.20
CA VAL A 103 3.67 -7.22 -4.69
C VAL A 103 5.00 -7.91 -4.98
N ASN A 104 5.61 -7.63 -6.14
CA ASN A 104 6.91 -8.19 -6.51
C ASN A 104 8.09 -7.78 -5.59
N LEU A 105 7.93 -6.73 -4.79
CA LEU A 105 8.94 -6.28 -3.81
C LEU A 105 8.91 -7.05 -2.49
N TRP A 106 7.91 -7.90 -2.28
CA TRP A 106 7.68 -8.61 -1.02
C TRP A 106 7.87 -10.12 -1.20
N GLU A 107 8.34 -10.79 -0.16
CA GLU A 107 8.52 -12.25 -0.14
C GLU A 107 7.28 -12.99 0.34
N TYR A 108 6.56 -12.35 1.24
CA TYR A 108 5.40 -12.95 1.90
C TYR A 108 4.27 -11.92 2.03
N PHE A 109 3.07 -12.41 2.16
CA PHE A 109 1.90 -11.64 2.57
C PHE A 109 1.18 -12.36 3.72
N ALA A 110 0.44 -11.60 4.51
CA ALA A 110 -0.52 -12.12 5.47
C ALA A 110 -1.94 -11.98 4.90
N LEU A 111 -2.75 -13.02 5.06
CA LEU A 111 -4.17 -12.98 4.73
C LEU A 111 -4.97 -12.64 5.99
N ILE A 112 -5.79 -11.62 5.89
CA ILE A 112 -6.63 -11.09 6.98
C ILE A 112 -8.08 -11.19 6.55
N ASP A 113 -8.94 -11.73 7.40
CA ASP A 113 -10.38 -11.87 7.16
C ASP A 113 -11.15 -10.53 7.30
N GLU A 114 -12.45 -10.56 7.05
CA GLU A 114 -13.33 -9.39 7.16
C GLU A 114 -13.43 -8.82 8.59
N ARG A 115 -13.06 -9.60 9.61
CA ARG A 115 -13.03 -9.18 11.01
C ARG A 115 -11.69 -8.60 11.42
N GLY A 116 -10.69 -8.67 10.54
CA GLY A 116 -9.32 -8.23 10.81
C GLY A 116 -8.48 -9.31 11.51
N GLU A 117 -8.94 -10.57 11.53
CA GLU A 117 -8.19 -11.68 12.09
C GLU A 117 -7.26 -12.28 11.02
N VAL A 118 -6.06 -12.69 11.45
CA VAL A 118 -5.07 -13.29 10.56
C VAL A 118 -5.43 -14.73 10.28
N GLU A 119 -5.83 -15.03 9.04
CA GLU A 119 -6.08 -16.41 8.59
C GLU A 119 -4.78 -17.12 8.21
N ILE A 120 -3.88 -16.42 7.49
CA ILE A 120 -2.56 -16.92 7.07
C ILE A 120 -1.52 -15.87 7.45
N ALA A 121 -0.66 -16.19 8.41
CA ALA A 121 0.33 -15.26 8.93
C ALA A 121 1.46 -14.95 7.93
N ALA A 122 1.84 -15.93 7.10
CA ALA A 122 2.85 -15.75 6.06
C ALA A 122 2.61 -16.74 4.91
N SER A 123 2.25 -16.22 3.76
CA SER A 123 2.16 -16.97 2.52
C SER A 123 3.22 -16.47 1.53
N PRO A 124 3.99 -17.34 0.89
CA PRO A 124 5.01 -16.90 -0.05
C PRO A 124 4.38 -16.26 -1.28
N ILE A 125 5.04 -15.24 -1.81
CA ILE A 125 4.71 -14.64 -3.11
C ILE A 125 5.55 -15.34 -4.16
N GLU A 126 4.92 -16.26 -4.88
CA GLU A 126 5.56 -17.01 -5.94
C GLU A 126 5.69 -16.21 -7.24
N GLY A 127 6.63 -16.57 -8.09
CA GLY A 127 6.79 -15.96 -9.42
C GLY A 127 7.39 -14.54 -9.41
N ARG A 128 7.97 -14.09 -8.31
CA ARG A 128 8.51 -12.73 -8.17
C ARG A 128 9.88 -12.50 -8.80
N ASN A 129 10.58 -13.51 -9.25
CA ASN A 129 11.95 -13.42 -9.75
C ASN A 129 12.06 -13.79 -11.25
N TRP A 130 11.16 -13.24 -12.06
CA TRP A 130 11.18 -13.42 -13.51
C TRP A 130 11.83 -12.24 -14.21
#